data_879bec15a3e8926d61d0533ff4179fe4
#
_entry.id   879bec15a3e8926d61d0533ff4179fe4
#
_cell.length_a   1.000
_cell.length_b   1.000
_cell.length_c   1.000
_cell.angle_alpha   90.00
_cell.angle_beta   90.00
_cell.angle_gamma   90.00
#
_symmetry.space_group_name_H-M   'P 1'
#
loop_
_entity.id
_entity.type
_entity.pdbx_description
1 polymer ?
#
loop_
_entity_poly.entity_id
_entity_poly.type
_entity_poly.pdbx_seq_one_letter_code
_entity_poly.pdbx_strand_id
1 'polypeptide(L)'
;MAKKQKRNNRGIITVGGNLTLPGQKGPNVIVLTQPKRFGIDIADYMTAIRAAENVDYSRRYKLYDLYADILMDTHLTCVIEKRKNAVLCSDIEFRRNGKPDDAVNEQIRSPWFNRLVGDIIDAKFWGFSLCQFYREGEWVDYDLIPRKHVDPVRRIILRHQTDIVGLPWENYSDLLFIG
;
A
#
# COMPACT_ATOMS: atom_id res chain seq x y z
N MET A 1 -4.54 49.90 23.67
CA MET A 1 -3.81 48.64 23.42
C MET A 1 -4.57 47.84 22.35
N ALA A 2 -4.10 47.82 21.12
CA ALA A 2 -4.78 47.16 20.02
C ALA A 2 -4.32 45.69 19.94
N LYS A 3 -5.25 44.74 20.06
CA LYS A 3 -4.99 43.32 19.87
C LYS A 3 -4.68 43.01 18.40
N LYS A 4 -3.46 42.58 18.12
CA LYS A 4 -3.03 42.05 16.82
C LYS A 4 -3.76 40.78 16.51
N GLN A 5 -4.70 40.79 15.56
CA GLN A 5 -5.33 39.62 14.99
C GLN A 5 -4.29 38.87 14.14
N LYS A 6 -3.98 37.61 14.52
CA LYS A 6 -3.21 36.68 13.68
C LYS A 6 -4.04 36.35 12.43
N ARG A 7 -3.58 36.81 11.26
CA ARG A 7 -4.10 36.36 9.96
C ARG A 7 -3.72 34.91 9.74
N ASN A 8 -4.70 34.02 9.83
CA ASN A 8 -4.56 32.68 9.29
C ASN A 8 -4.61 32.76 7.76
N ASN A 9 -3.51 32.47 7.10
CA ASN A 9 -3.40 32.40 5.64
C ASN A 9 -4.04 31.08 5.12
N ARG A 10 -5.35 30.91 5.35
CA ARG A 10 -6.16 29.96 4.61
C ARG A 10 -6.84 30.75 3.51
N GLY A 11 -6.52 30.44 2.24
CA GLY A 11 -7.15 31.07 1.09
C GLY A 11 -8.67 30.88 1.17
N ILE A 12 -9.37 31.93 1.63
CA ILE A 12 -10.83 31.99 1.64
C ILE A 12 -11.20 32.56 0.27
N ILE A 13 -11.76 31.73 -0.59
CA ILE A 13 -12.43 32.21 -1.80
C ILE A 13 -13.86 32.56 -1.37
N THR A 14 -14.12 33.85 -1.22
CA THR A 14 -15.48 34.35 -0.98
C THR A 14 -16.18 34.45 -2.34
N VAL A 15 -17.07 33.54 -2.63
CA VAL A 15 -18.00 33.69 -3.75
C VAL A 15 -19.17 34.51 -3.25
N GLY A 16 -19.16 35.80 -3.60
CA GLY A 16 -20.27 36.73 -3.28
C GLY A 16 -21.52 36.37 -4.07
N GLY A 17 -22.47 35.76 -3.44
CA GLY A 17 -23.82 35.55 -3.90
C GLY A 17 -24.73 35.42 -2.70
N ASN A 18 -25.80 36.28 -2.66
CA ASN A 18 -26.83 36.22 -1.61
C ASN A 18 -27.68 34.94 -1.77
N LEU A 19 -27.19 33.83 -1.28
CA LEU A 19 -27.93 32.60 -1.09
C LEU A 19 -28.46 32.58 0.36
N THR A 20 -29.67 33.10 0.57
CA THR A 20 -30.37 32.95 1.85
C THR A 20 -31.18 31.66 1.86
N LEU A 21 -30.81 30.73 2.73
CA LEU A 21 -31.64 29.55 3.03
C LEU A 21 -32.87 29.99 3.88
N PRO A 22 -34.06 29.38 3.66
CA PRO A 22 -35.24 29.72 4.44
C PRO A 22 -35.02 29.49 5.93
N GLY A 23 -35.12 30.57 6.75
CA GLY A 23 -34.99 30.51 8.20
C GLY A 23 -33.68 31.05 8.80
N GLN A 24 -32.69 31.46 8.02
CA GLN A 24 -31.47 32.09 8.52
C GLN A 24 -31.45 33.61 8.29
N LYS A 25 -31.30 34.38 9.38
CA LYS A 25 -31.08 35.82 9.34
C LYS A 25 -29.57 36.10 9.30
N GLY A 26 -29.02 36.29 8.11
CA GLY A 26 -27.62 36.71 7.92
C GLY A 26 -27.05 36.30 6.57
N PRO A 27 -25.97 36.89 6.10
CA PRO A 27 -25.29 36.47 4.86
C PRO A 27 -24.71 35.06 5.03
N ASN A 28 -25.22 34.10 4.23
CA ASN A 28 -24.63 32.76 4.18
C ASN A 28 -23.27 32.84 3.51
N VAL A 29 -22.21 32.78 4.29
CA VAL A 29 -20.86 32.62 3.77
C VAL A 29 -20.60 31.13 3.57
N ILE A 30 -20.64 30.64 2.34
CA ILE A 30 -20.20 29.28 2.00
C ILE A 30 -18.66 29.32 2.00
N VAL A 31 -18.08 28.79 3.07
CA VAL A 31 -16.63 28.58 3.12
C VAL A 31 -16.33 27.28 2.40
N LEU A 32 -15.92 27.36 1.15
CA LEU A 32 -15.35 26.22 0.42
C LEU A 32 -13.93 26.00 0.95
N THR A 33 -13.80 25.09 1.90
CA THR A 33 -12.50 24.55 2.25
C THR A 33 -12.02 23.71 1.07
N GLN A 34 -10.99 24.18 0.38
CA GLN A 34 -10.32 23.31 -0.60
C GLN A 34 -9.88 22.05 0.14
N PRO A 35 -10.28 20.85 -0.33
CA PRO A 35 -9.69 19.63 0.20
C PRO A 35 -8.18 19.78 0.06
N LYS A 36 -7.44 19.41 1.11
CA LYS A 36 -5.98 19.36 1.06
C LYS A 36 -5.61 18.37 -0.06
N ARG A 37 -5.46 18.90 -1.27
CA ARG A 37 -4.90 18.13 -2.36
C ARG A 37 -3.41 18.02 -2.09
N PHE A 38 -2.97 16.79 -1.78
CA PHE A 38 -1.56 16.40 -1.84
C PHE A 38 -0.58 17.34 -1.11
N GLY A 39 -0.88 17.71 0.11
CA GLY A 39 0.18 18.14 1.00
C GLY A 39 0.65 16.92 1.77
N ILE A 40 1.38 16.00 1.10
CA ILE A 40 2.29 15.15 1.86
C ILE A 40 3.25 16.16 2.48
N ASP A 41 3.02 16.47 3.74
CA ASP A 41 3.91 17.36 4.47
C ASP A 41 5.26 16.67 4.48
N ILE A 42 6.32 17.39 4.07
CA ILE A 42 7.70 16.88 4.13
C ILE A 42 8.00 16.35 5.54
N ALA A 43 7.40 16.96 6.56
CA ALA A 43 7.49 16.51 7.95
C ALA A 43 6.91 15.10 8.14
N ASP A 44 5.77 14.79 7.55
CA ASP A 44 5.13 13.46 7.62
C ASP A 44 6.00 12.41 6.90
N TYR A 45 6.53 12.76 5.74
CA TYR A 45 7.46 11.91 5.00
C TYR A 45 8.74 11.61 5.82
N MET A 46 9.38 12.62 6.35
CA MET A 46 10.58 12.46 7.19
C MET A 46 10.28 11.67 8.47
N THR A 47 9.11 11.84 9.06
CA THR A 47 8.67 11.07 10.23
C THR A 47 8.46 9.61 9.89
N ALA A 48 7.87 9.30 8.73
CA ALA A 48 7.67 7.94 8.27
C ALA A 48 9.00 7.22 7.98
N ILE A 49 9.96 7.91 7.34
CA ILE A 49 11.30 7.36 7.09
C ILE A 49 12.02 7.09 8.42
N ARG A 50 12.08 8.05 9.33
CA ARG A 50 12.74 7.86 10.65
C ARG A 50 12.12 6.71 11.44
N ALA A 51 10.79 6.54 11.37
CA ALA A 51 10.13 5.42 12.01
C ALA A 51 10.48 4.08 11.36
N ALA A 52 10.67 4.06 10.03
CA ALA A 52 11.05 2.86 9.28
C ALA A 52 12.52 2.48 9.47
N GLU A 53 13.40 3.46 9.69
CA GLU A 53 14.84 3.29 9.90
C GLU A 53 15.22 3.09 11.38
N ASN A 54 14.26 3.09 12.29
CA ASN A 54 14.54 2.88 13.71
C ASN A 54 15.19 1.50 13.92
N VAL A 55 16.34 1.49 14.60
CA VAL A 55 17.16 0.30 14.81
C VAL A 55 16.49 -0.70 15.75
N ASP A 56 15.85 -0.21 16.82
CA ASP A 56 15.22 -1.06 17.82
C ASP A 56 13.88 -1.63 17.35
N TYR A 57 13.06 -0.77 16.74
CA TYR A 57 11.70 -1.13 16.29
C TYR A 57 11.38 -0.44 14.98
N SER A 58 11.75 -1.05 13.87
CA SER A 58 11.44 -0.51 12.54
C SER A 58 9.93 -0.55 12.28
N ARG A 59 9.29 0.61 12.22
CA ARG A 59 7.86 0.73 11.98
C ARG A 59 7.59 1.29 10.61
N ARG A 60 7.25 0.43 9.66
CA ARG A 60 7.06 0.79 8.24
C ARG A 60 5.63 1.12 7.87
N TYR A 61 4.65 0.93 8.74
CA TYR A 61 3.23 1.13 8.40
C TYR A 61 2.93 2.54 7.91
N LYS A 62 3.55 3.59 8.49
CA LYS A 62 3.42 4.98 8.02
C LYS A 62 4.00 5.20 6.63
N LEU A 63 5.09 4.50 6.31
CA LEU A 63 5.71 4.55 4.98
C LEU A 63 4.78 3.92 3.94
N TYR A 64 4.09 2.83 4.28
CA TYR A 64 3.11 2.21 3.38
C TYR A 64 1.87 3.05 3.18
N ASP A 65 1.44 3.84 4.18
CA ASP A 65 0.38 4.83 4.00
C ASP A 65 0.78 5.88 2.96
N LEU A 66 2.01 6.40 3.05
CA LEU A 66 2.55 7.34 2.05
C LEU A 66 2.65 6.72 0.65
N TYR A 67 3.06 5.46 0.53
CA TYR A 67 3.10 4.77 -0.77
C TYR A 67 1.71 4.60 -1.34
N ALA A 68 0.71 4.28 -0.53
CA ALA A 68 -0.68 4.20 -0.97
C ALA A 68 -1.19 5.55 -1.46
N ASP A 69 -0.84 6.65 -0.78
CA ASP A 69 -1.20 8.01 -1.19
C ASP A 69 -0.53 8.39 -2.52
N ILE A 70 0.74 8.01 -2.72
CA ILE A 70 1.46 8.24 -3.98
C ILE A 70 0.81 7.46 -5.13
N LEU A 71 0.32 6.26 -4.88
CA LEU A 71 -0.37 5.45 -5.88
C LEU A 71 -1.77 5.99 -6.27
N MET A 72 -2.26 7.04 -5.60
CA MET A 72 -3.43 7.79 -6.09
C MET A 72 -3.12 8.59 -7.37
N ASP A 73 -1.85 8.80 -7.70
CA ASP A 73 -1.45 9.33 -9.01
C ASP A 73 -1.74 8.27 -10.10
N THR A 74 -2.72 8.57 -10.92
CA THR A 74 -3.19 7.67 -11.99
C THR A 74 -2.12 7.41 -13.05
N HIS A 75 -1.23 8.37 -13.31
CA HIS A 75 -0.16 8.20 -14.28
C HIS A 75 0.89 7.20 -13.75
N LEU A 76 1.32 7.36 -12.52
CA LEU A 76 2.28 6.46 -11.89
C LEU A 76 1.69 5.03 -11.81
N THR A 77 0.46 4.90 -11.35
CA THR A 77 -0.24 3.61 -11.29
C THR A 77 -0.33 2.95 -12.66
N CYS A 78 -0.68 3.72 -13.71
CA CYS A 78 -0.70 3.19 -15.07
C CYS A 78 0.67 2.66 -15.54
N VAL A 79 1.75 3.35 -15.22
CA VAL A 79 3.13 2.91 -15.57
C VAL A 79 3.51 1.63 -14.83
N ILE A 80 3.16 1.51 -13.54
CA ILE A 80 3.39 0.31 -12.74
C ILE A 80 2.59 -0.87 -13.31
N GLU A 81 1.29 -0.69 -13.54
CA GLU A 81 0.42 -1.73 -14.09
C GLU A 81 0.85 -2.17 -15.50
N LYS A 82 1.37 -1.26 -16.31
CA LYS A 82 1.91 -1.59 -17.63
C LYS A 82 3.10 -2.55 -17.55
N ARG A 83 4.00 -2.34 -16.58
CA ARG A 83 5.13 -3.24 -16.33
C ARG A 83 4.68 -4.59 -15.78
N LYS A 84 3.72 -4.58 -14.87
CA LYS A 84 3.11 -5.79 -14.29
C LYS A 84 2.45 -6.63 -15.38
N ASN A 85 1.62 -6.00 -16.20
CA ASN A 85 0.93 -6.67 -17.32
C ASN A 85 1.89 -7.22 -18.36
N ALA A 86 3.02 -6.57 -18.64
CA ALA A 86 4.02 -7.08 -19.57
C ALA A 86 4.60 -8.44 -19.12
N VAL A 87 4.72 -8.66 -17.81
CA VAL A 87 5.16 -9.97 -17.27
C VAL A 87 4.00 -10.97 -17.23
N LEU A 88 2.80 -10.52 -16.81
CA LEU A 88 1.62 -11.39 -16.74
C LEU A 88 1.17 -11.92 -18.11
N CYS A 89 1.44 -11.18 -19.18
CA CYS A 89 1.14 -11.59 -20.55
C CYS A 89 2.24 -12.47 -21.17
N SER A 90 3.35 -12.74 -20.46
CA SER A 90 4.38 -13.65 -20.96
C SER A 90 4.00 -15.09 -20.67
N ASP A 91 4.27 -15.98 -21.64
CA ASP A 91 4.04 -17.41 -21.47
C ASP A 91 5.06 -17.98 -20.48
N ILE A 92 4.56 -18.57 -19.40
CA ILE A 92 5.39 -19.24 -18.36
C ILE A 92 5.14 -20.74 -18.47
N GLU A 93 6.20 -21.50 -18.66
CA GLU A 93 6.18 -22.96 -18.72
C GLU A 93 7.21 -23.56 -17.75
N PHE A 94 6.76 -24.48 -16.92
CA PHE A 94 7.66 -25.25 -16.08
C PHE A 94 8.10 -26.53 -16.77
N ARG A 95 9.41 -26.76 -16.77
CA ARG A 95 10.02 -27.97 -17.34
C ARG A 95 10.86 -28.71 -16.29
N ARG A 96 10.60 -29.99 -16.15
CA ARG A 96 11.37 -30.89 -15.29
C ARG A 96 12.26 -31.79 -16.19
N ASN A 97 13.57 -31.71 -15.96
CA ASN A 97 14.56 -32.44 -16.79
C ASN A 97 14.39 -32.21 -18.31
N GLY A 98 14.09 -30.98 -18.71
CA GLY A 98 13.92 -30.58 -20.11
C GLY A 98 12.57 -30.92 -20.75
N LYS A 99 11.68 -31.61 -20.03
CA LYS A 99 10.33 -31.94 -20.51
C LYS A 99 9.27 -31.10 -19.75
N PRO A 100 8.22 -30.65 -20.43
CA PRO A 100 7.12 -29.97 -19.76
C PRO A 100 6.48 -30.90 -18.70
N ASP A 101 6.16 -30.36 -17.54
CA ASP A 101 5.44 -31.07 -16.48
C ASP A 101 3.98 -30.57 -16.50
N ASP A 102 3.10 -31.41 -17.05
CA ASP A 102 1.71 -31.01 -17.30
C ASP A 102 0.95 -30.68 -16.01
N ALA A 103 1.18 -31.42 -14.92
CA ALA A 103 0.51 -31.20 -13.66
C ALA A 103 0.89 -29.84 -13.04
N VAL A 104 2.16 -29.47 -13.12
CA VAL A 104 2.62 -28.16 -12.64
C VAL A 104 2.17 -27.06 -13.59
N ASN A 105 2.19 -27.28 -14.89
CA ASN A 105 1.75 -26.29 -15.88
C ASN A 105 0.25 -26.01 -15.80
N GLU A 106 -0.57 -26.97 -15.39
CA GLU A 106 -1.98 -26.78 -15.10
C GLU A 106 -2.18 -25.83 -13.91
N GLN A 107 -1.38 -25.99 -12.84
CA GLN A 107 -1.37 -25.06 -11.71
C GLN A 107 -0.93 -23.65 -12.13
N ILE A 108 0.10 -23.53 -12.99
CA ILE A 108 0.61 -22.26 -13.49
C ILE A 108 -0.44 -21.51 -14.32
N ARG A 109 -1.27 -22.20 -15.06
CA ARG A 109 -2.35 -21.61 -15.88
C ARG A 109 -3.54 -21.15 -15.05
N SER A 110 -3.57 -21.46 -13.76
CA SER A 110 -4.69 -21.11 -12.89
C SER A 110 -4.67 -19.62 -12.47
N PRO A 111 -5.83 -19.05 -12.09
CA PRO A 111 -5.92 -17.64 -11.69
C PRO A 111 -5.08 -17.28 -10.46
N TRP A 112 -4.86 -18.20 -9.54
CA TRP A 112 -4.05 -17.93 -8.34
C TRP A 112 -2.60 -17.63 -8.69
N PHE A 113 -2.05 -18.34 -9.68
CA PHE A 113 -0.66 -18.13 -10.09
C PHE A 113 -0.45 -16.75 -10.71
N ASN A 114 -1.40 -16.27 -11.51
CA ASN A 114 -1.36 -14.92 -12.06
C ASN A 114 -1.41 -13.85 -10.96
N ARG A 115 -2.21 -14.07 -9.90
CA ARG A 115 -2.23 -13.20 -8.72
C ARG A 115 -0.87 -13.22 -8.01
N LEU A 116 -0.30 -14.41 -7.80
CA LEU A 116 1.00 -14.59 -7.17
C LEU A 116 2.11 -13.84 -7.93
N VAL A 117 2.18 -13.99 -9.25
CA VAL A 117 3.15 -13.27 -10.09
C VAL A 117 2.96 -11.76 -9.95
N GLY A 118 1.70 -11.29 -9.91
CA GLY A 118 1.39 -9.89 -9.64
C GLY A 118 1.94 -9.39 -8.31
N ASP A 119 1.75 -10.15 -7.24
CA ASP A 119 2.23 -9.81 -5.89
C ASP A 119 3.76 -9.91 -5.74
N ILE A 120 4.39 -10.81 -6.51
CA ILE A 120 5.86 -10.88 -6.63
C ILE A 120 6.42 -9.60 -7.27
N ILE A 121 5.78 -9.12 -8.35
CA ILE A 121 6.20 -7.88 -9.02
C ILE A 121 5.95 -6.68 -8.10
N ASP A 122 4.84 -6.68 -7.36
CA ASP A 122 4.52 -5.64 -6.39
C ASP A 122 5.57 -5.55 -5.27
N ALA A 123 6.25 -6.65 -4.93
CA ALA A 123 7.38 -6.61 -4.00
C ALA A 123 8.48 -5.63 -4.43
N LYS A 124 8.65 -5.43 -5.74
CA LYS A 124 9.61 -4.47 -6.29
C LYS A 124 9.30 -3.02 -5.92
N PHE A 125 8.00 -2.67 -5.81
CA PHE A 125 7.54 -1.32 -5.49
C PHE A 125 7.36 -1.11 -3.99
N TRP A 126 6.88 -2.15 -3.29
CA TRP A 126 6.61 -2.08 -1.86
C TRP A 126 7.81 -2.49 -0.98
N GLY A 127 8.87 -3.02 -1.60
CA GLY A 127 10.09 -3.49 -0.95
C GLY A 127 10.07 -4.97 -0.60
N PHE A 128 8.92 -5.58 -0.39
CA PHE A 128 8.76 -7.03 -0.19
C PHE A 128 7.30 -7.47 -0.36
N SER A 129 7.11 -8.79 -0.51
CA SER A 129 5.84 -9.49 -0.34
C SER A 129 6.06 -10.73 0.52
N LEU A 130 5.17 -11.00 1.46
CA LEU A 130 5.17 -12.22 2.26
C LEU A 130 3.89 -12.98 1.97
N CYS A 131 4.03 -14.16 1.37
CA CYS A 131 2.92 -15.01 0.94
C CYS A 131 2.84 -16.25 1.82
N GLN A 132 1.65 -16.60 2.28
CA GLN A 132 1.37 -17.86 2.95
C GLN A 132 0.68 -18.79 2.00
N PHE A 133 1.30 -19.95 1.74
CA PHE A 133 0.75 -20.97 0.85
C PHE A 133 -0.08 -21.98 1.64
N TYR A 134 -1.18 -22.39 1.06
CA TYR A 134 -1.99 -23.47 1.60
C TYR A 134 -2.49 -24.36 0.46
N ARG A 135 -2.98 -25.53 0.83
CA ARG A 135 -3.48 -26.52 -0.12
C ARG A 135 -4.99 -26.67 0.05
N GLU A 136 -5.71 -26.48 -1.04
CA GLU A 136 -7.14 -26.72 -1.10
C GLU A 136 -7.42 -27.89 -2.07
N GLY A 137 -7.55 -29.12 -1.52
CA GLY A 137 -7.66 -30.33 -2.31
C GLY A 137 -6.37 -30.64 -3.09
N GLU A 138 -6.47 -30.66 -4.41
CA GLU A 138 -5.33 -30.88 -5.32
C GLU A 138 -4.66 -29.57 -5.75
N TRP A 139 -5.29 -28.43 -5.47
CA TRP A 139 -4.82 -27.12 -5.84
C TRP A 139 -4.01 -26.47 -4.74
N VAL A 140 -3.04 -25.66 -5.16
CA VAL A 140 -2.31 -24.74 -4.29
C VAL A 140 -2.94 -23.37 -4.41
N ASP A 141 -3.10 -22.66 -3.30
CA ASP A 141 -3.46 -21.23 -3.29
C ASP A 141 -2.62 -20.52 -2.23
N TYR A 142 -2.73 -19.21 -2.14
CA TYR A 142 -1.95 -18.42 -1.20
C TYR A 142 -2.72 -17.20 -0.73
N ASP A 143 -2.34 -16.70 0.43
CA ASP A 143 -2.76 -15.41 0.96
C ASP A 143 -1.55 -14.47 1.09
N LEU A 144 -1.73 -13.23 0.65
CA LEU A 144 -0.73 -12.18 0.85
C LEU A 144 -0.87 -11.62 2.27
N ILE A 145 0.17 -11.76 3.08
CA ILE A 145 0.20 -11.16 4.42
C ILE A 145 0.29 -9.63 4.27
N PRO A 146 -0.63 -8.87 4.90
CA PRO A 146 -0.62 -7.41 4.78
C PRO A 146 0.72 -6.81 5.22
N ARG A 147 1.38 -6.07 4.33
CA ARG A 147 2.73 -5.52 4.54
C ARG A 147 2.89 -4.70 5.81
N LYS A 148 1.81 -4.03 6.25
CA LYS A 148 1.79 -3.26 7.50
C LYS A 148 1.96 -4.11 8.76
N HIS A 149 1.69 -5.42 8.65
CA HIS A 149 1.84 -6.38 9.76
C HIS A 149 3.16 -7.16 9.71
N VAL A 150 4.05 -6.85 8.76
CA VAL A 150 5.31 -7.55 8.60
C VAL A 150 6.47 -6.63 8.95
N ASP A 151 7.35 -7.09 9.80
CA ASP A 151 8.65 -6.47 10.04
C ASP A 151 9.75 -7.29 9.36
N PRO A 152 10.22 -6.85 8.20
CA PRO A 152 11.20 -7.61 7.43
C PRO A 152 12.60 -7.63 8.06
N VAL A 153 12.93 -6.67 8.94
CA VAL A 153 14.23 -6.60 9.60
C VAL A 153 14.33 -7.67 10.70
N ARG A 154 13.30 -7.77 11.53
CA ARG A 154 13.22 -8.75 12.62
C ARG A 154 12.62 -10.09 12.18
N ARG A 155 12.14 -10.19 10.94
CA ARG A 155 11.53 -11.38 10.35
C ARG A 155 10.34 -11.91 11.15
N ILE A 156 9.45 -10.99 11.57
CA ILE A 156 8.27 -11.31 12.37
C ILE A 156 6.99 -10.78 11.73
N ILE A 157 5.89 -11.49 11.98
CA ILE A 157 4.53 -11.07 11.65
C ILE A 157 3.90 -10.50 12.92
N LEU A 158 3.40 -9.27 12.85
CA LEU A 158 2.78 -8.54 13.95
C LEU A 158 1.26 -8.72 13.92
N ARG A 159 0.65 -8.93 15.08
CA ARG A 159 -0.81 -8.98 15.18
C ARG A 159 -1.43 -7.59 14.94
N HIS A 160 -0.83 -6.55 15.51
CA HIS A 160 -1.18 -5.16 15.26
C HIS A 160 0.04 -4.41 14.70
N GLN A 161 -0.20 -3.41 13.86
CA GLN A 161 0.85 -2.62 13.19
C GLN A 161 1.81 -1.92 14.15
N THR A 162 1.39 -1.72 15.39
CA THR A 162 2.15 -1.04 16.45
C THR A 162 2.82 -1.98 17.43
N ASP A 163 2.58 -3.29 17.30
CA ASP A 163 3.15 -4.28 18.22
C ASP A 163 4.67 -4.34 18.13
N ILE A 164 5.30 -4.75 19.20
CA ILE A 164 6.75 -4.93 19.31
C ILE A 164 7.11 -6.41 19.16
N VAL A 165 6.22 -7.29 19.59
CA VAL A 165 6.40 -8.74 19.57
C VAL A 165 5.50 -9.35 18.49
N GLY A 166 6.03 -10.32 17.76
CA GLY A 166 5.30 -11.01 16.69
C GLY A 166 5.75 -12.45 16.54
N LEU A 167 5.16 -13.13 15.55
CA LEU A 167 5.48 -14.52 15.21
C LEU A 167 6.62 -14.54 14.19
N PRO A 168 7.74 -15.22 14.45
CA PRO A 168 8.82 -15.36 13.49
C PRO A 168 8.36 -16.26 12.34
N TRP A 169 8.40 -15.77 11.09
CA TRP A 169 7.96 -16.56 9.93
C TRP A 169 8.94 -17.64 9.49
N GLU A 170 10.20 -17.57 9.89
CA GLU A 170 11.19 -18.59 9.57
C GLU A 170 10.84 -19.98 10.12
N ASN A 171 9.99 -20.03 11.14
CA ASN A 171 9.52 -21.28 11.73
C ASN A 171 8.39 -21.96 10.93
N TYR A 172 7.91 -21.32 9.86
CA TYR A 172 6.79 -21.79 9.06
C TYR A 172 7.24 -22.08 7.63
N SER A 173 7.12 -23.34 7.21
CA SER A 173 7.54 -23.80 5.88
C SER A 173 6.58 -23.38 4.75
N ASP A 174 5.40 -22.91 5.10
CA ASP A 174 4.34 -22.46 4.21
C ASP A 174 4.42 -20.95 3.89
N LEU A 175 5.37 -20.24 4.50
CA LEU A 175 5.61 -18.81 4.28
C LEU A 175 6.79 -18.58 3.33
N LEU A 176 6.54 -17.81 2.28
CA LEU A 176 7.56 -17.39 1.31
C LEU A 176 7.74 -15.87 1.38
N PHE A 177 8.95 -15.45 1.73
CA PHE A 177 9.37 -14.05 1.68
C PHE A 177 10.03 -13.76 0.34
N ILE A 178 9.57 -12.69 -0.32
CA ILE A 178 10.06 -12.17 -1.59
C ILE A 178 10.45 -10.71 -1.38
N GLY A 179 11.74 -10.39 -1.46
CA GLY A 179 12.25 -9.02 -1.27
C GLY A 179 13.66 -8.85 -1.78
#